data_83018f4f194978d291985084a77cff8b
#
_entry.id   83018f4f194978d291985084a77cff8b
#
_cell.length_a   1.000
_cell.length_b   1.000
_cell.length_c   1.000
_cell.angle_alpha   90.00
_cell.angle_beta   90.00
_cell.angle_gamma   90.00
#
_symmetry.space_group_name_H-M   'P 1'
#
loop_
_entity.id
_entity.type
_entity.pdbx_description
1 polymer ?
#
loop_
_entity_poly.entity_id
_entity_poly.type
_entity_poly.pdbx_seq_one_letter_code
_entity_poly.pdbx_strand_id
1 'polypeptide(L)'
;MGVNIRVFTEGAALCDTAAMHQPTPAKPLPVYLQIAELLARQIKAGYWRQGERLPTEAELAQRLEVAVGTLRKSLALLEAQGVLERIQGSGTYVKKVAGTQQIYELFRLELTTGPGLPTAHILDVQRLDRPAHVPVLGEQAGAALWRVRRLRYLSQVPVALEEIWFQAEHLQALTAQELGDSMYLFYQQRFGLWIARVEDRLSAALAPDWAGSPSALKAGDCAGFIERLSWTAGNVLAEYSQTWFDPAVCRYSSRLSQ
;
A
#
# COMPACT_ATOMS: atom_id res chain seq x y z
N MET A 1 9.03 -47.30 -57.32
CA MET A 1 9.79 -47.12 -56.08
C MET A 1 9.21 -45.93 -55.35
N GLY A 2 8.32 -46.19 -54.44
CA GLY A 2 7.68 -45.15 -53.66
C GLY A 2 8.34 -45.06 -52.28
N VAL A 3 8.77 -43.88 -51.89
CA VAL A 3 9.34 -43.62 -50.58
C VAL A 3 8.21 -43.04 -49.68
N ASN A 4 7.82 -43.83 -48.67
CA ASN A 4 6.85 -43.41 -47.65
C ASN A 4 7.56 -42.58 -46.60
N ILE A 5 7.20 -41.30 -46.49
CA ILE A 5 7.64 -40.45 -45.40
C ILE A 5 6.51 -40.41 -44.36
N ARG A 6 6.71 -41.07 -43.20
CA ARG A 6 5.86 -40.93 -42.03
C ARG A 6 6.23 -39.60 -41.32
N VAL A 7 5.26 -38.70 -41.28
CA VAL A 7 5.33 -37.51 -40.41
C VAL A 7 4.84 -37.91 -39.03
N PHE A 8 5.71 -37.88 -38.04
CA PHE A 8 5.35 -37.98 -36.63
C PHE A 8 4.85 -36.62 -36.17
N THR A 9 3.56 -36.52 -35.92
CA THR A 9 2.98 -35.42 -35.17
C THR A 9 2.90 -35.81 -33.69
N GLU A 10 3.90 -35.49 -32.89
CA GLU A 10 3.78 -35.41 -31.44
C GLU A 10 3.88 -33.93 -31.06
N GLY A 11 2.75 -33.33 -30.88
CA GLY A 11 2.59 -32.03 -30.29
C GLY A 11 1.76 -32.18 -29.02
N ALA A 12 2.36 -32.65 -27.93
CA ALA A 12 1.76 -32.56 -26.63
C ALA A 12 1.86 -31.08 -26.16
N ALA A 13 0.78 -30.35 -26.36
CA ALA A 13 0.58 -29.05 -25.72
C ALA A 13 0.43 -29.29 -24.21
N LEU A 14 1.49 -29.09 -23.45
CA LEU A 14 1.42 -28.87 -22.03
C LEU A 14 0.72 -27.52 -21.84
N CYS A 15 -0.60 -27.58 -21.72
CA CYS A 15 -1.39 -26.46 -21.19
C CYS A 15 -1.08 -26.38 -19.69
N ASP A 16 -0.07 -25.57 -19.38
CA ASP A 16 0.25 -25.19 -18.00
C ASP A 16 -0.92 -24.33 -17.51
N THR A 17 -1.89 -24.97 -16.87
CA THR A 17 -2.95 -24.28 -16.15
C THR A 17 -2.32 -23.62 -14.94
N ALA A 18 -1.73 -22.43 -15.16
CA ALA A 18 -1.42 -21.52 -14.08
C ALA A 18 -2.73 -21.32 -13.30
N ALA A 19 -2.82 -21.99 -12.16
CA ALA A 19 -3.93 -21.82 -11.23
C ALA A 19 -4.05 -20.33 -10.95
N MET A 20 -5.10 -19.70 -11.47
CA MET A 20 -5.42 -18.30 -11.18
C MET A 20 -5.65 -18.19 -9.68
N HIS A 21 -4.62 -17.83 -8.96
CA HIS A 21 -4.69 -17.61 -7.52
C HIS A 21 -5.67 -16.46 -7.30
N GLN A 22 -6.78 -16.72 -6.63
CA GLN A 22 -7.75 -15.67 -6.32
C GLN A 22 -7.07 -14.66 -5.37
N PRO A 23 -7.21 -13.34 -5.63
CA PRO A 23 -6.64 -12.32 -4.77
C PRO A 23 -7.11 -12.51 -3.33
N THR A 24 -6.17 -12.59 -2.40
CA THR A 24 -6.47 -12.74 -0.97
C THR A 24 -6.53 -11.35 -0.32
N PRO A 25 -7.65 -10.97 0.33
CA PRO A 25 -7.70 -9.73 1.08
C PRO A 25 -6.57 -9.69 2.13
N ALA A 26 -5.83 -8.58 2.18
CA ALA A 26 -4.84 -8.35 3.22
C ALA A 26 -5.54 -8.29 4.59
N LYS A 27 -4.80 -8.63 5.67
CA LYS A 27 -5.33 -8.55 7.03
C LYS A 27 -5.79 -7.12 7.33
N PRO A 28 -7.10 -6.88 7.53
CA PRO A 28 -7.60 -5.52 7.72
C PRO A 28 -7.13 -4.94 9.05
N LEU A 29 -6.85 -3.64 9.05
CA LEU A 29 -6.62 -2.90 10.27
C LEU A 29 -7.90 -2.87 11.14
N PRO A 30 -7.78 -2.82 12.48
CA PRO A 30 -8.92 -2.51 13.34
C PRO A 30 -9.64 -1.25 12.87
N VAL A 31 -10.97 -1.26 12.88
CA VAL A 31 -11.79 -0.16 12.32
C VAL A 31 -11.43 1.21 12.89
N TYR A 32 -11.13 1.30 14.19
CA TYR A 32 -10.72 2.57 14.79
C TYR A 32 -9.39 3.11 14.23
N LEU A 33 -8.45 2.24 13.83
CA LEU A 33 -7.21 2.66 13.16
C LEU A 33 -7.50 3.14 11.74
N GLN A 34 -8.38 2.44 11.02
CA GLN A 34 -8.78 2.85 9.68
C GLN A 34 -9.40 4.25 9.68
N ILE A 35 -10.30 4.52 10.65
CA ILE A 35 -10.94 5.84 10.80
C ILE A 35 -9.92 6.91 11.20
N ALA A 36 -8.99 6.61 12.12
CA ALA A 36 -7.95 7.55 12.50
C ALA A 36 -7.09 7.93 11.30
N GLU A 37 -6.66 6.95 10.49
CA GLU A 37 -5.90 7.19 9.28
C GLU A 37 -6.68 8.00 8.23
N LEU A 38 -7.96 7.69 8.03
CA LEU A 38 -8.81 8.44 7.10
C LEU A 38 -8.90 9.91 7.51
N LEU A 39 -9.19 10.19 8.79
CA LEU A 39 -9.27 11.56 9.31
C LEU A 39 -7.92 12.27 9.22
N ALA A 40 -6.81 11.61 9.57
CA ALA A 40 -5.48 12.17 9.45
C ALA A 40 -5.14 12.56 8.00
N ARG A 41 -5.50 11.71 7.02
CA ARG A 41 -5.33 12.00 5.60
C ARG A 41 -6.20 13.18 5.14
N GLN A 42 -7.44 13.27 5.62
CA GLN A 42 -8.34 14.41 5.34
C GLN A 42 -7.77 15.72 5.89
N ILE A 43 -7.24 15.70 7.11
CA ILE A 43 -6.59 16.86 7.72
C ILE A 43 -5.35 17.27 6.90
N LYS A 44 -4.49 16.31 6.56
CA LYS A 44 -3.30 16.56 5.73
C LYS A 44 -3.66 17.05 4.32
N ALA A 45 -4.78 16.61 3.76
CA ALA A 45 -5.32 17.05 2.47
C ALA A 45 -5.96 18.45 2.53
N GLY A 46 -6.12 19.04 3.72
CA GLY A 46 -6.72 20.33 3.91
C GLY A 46 -8.26 20.34 3.93
N TYR A 47 -8.91 19.18 4.05
CA TYR A 47 -10.37 19.10 4.25
C TYR A 47 -10.78 19.70 5.59
N TRP A 48 -9.88 19.58 6.58
CA TRP A 48 -10.01 20.18 7.90
C TRP A 48 -8.82 21.10 8.11
N ARG A 49 -9.08 22.39 8.32
CA ARG A 49 -8.01 23.38 8.50
C ARG A 49 -7.50 23.37 9.95
N GLN A 50 -6.27 23.82 10.13
CA GLN A 50 -5.75 24.04 11.47
C GLN A 50 -6.64 25.02 12.25
N GLY A 51 -6.97 24.67 13.50
CA GLY A 51 -7.90 25.42 14.35
C GLY A 51 -9.36 25.17 14.05
N GLU A 52 -9.68 24.41 13.00
CA GLU A 52 -11.07 24.08 12.67
C GLU A 52 -11.65 23.07 13.66
N ARG A 53 -12.90 23.28 14.03
CA ARG A 53 -13.65 22.36 14.89
C ARG A 53 -14.22 21.22 14.05
N LEU A 54 -13.96 19.99 14.46
CA LEU A 54 -14.62 18.82 13.86
C LEU A 54 -16.13 18.79 14.23
N PRO A 55 -16.96 18.14 13.39
CA PRO A 55 -18.33 17.83 13.75
C PRO A 55 -18.40 17.09 15.09
N THR A 56 -19.58 17.07 15.72
CA THR A 56 -19.79 16.29 16.93
C THR A 56 -19.50 14.80 16.70
N GLU A 57 -19.12 14.09 17.77
CA GLU A 57 -18.84 12.64 17.68
C GLU A 57 -20.03 11.86 17.06
N ALA A 58 -21.27 12.27 17.36
CA ALA A 58 -22.46 11.63 16.80
C ALA A 58 -22.59 11.86 15.30
N GLU A 59 -22.44 13.12 14.84
CA GLU A 59 -22.50 13.49 13.41
C GLU A 59 -21.38 12.82 12.61
N LEU A 60 -20.17 12.82 13.16
CA LEU A 60 -19.00 12.25 12.48
C LEU A 60 -19.10 10.71 12.43
N ALA A 61 -19.58 10.06 13.49
CA ALA A 61 -19.83 8.62 13.51
C ALA A 61 -20.90 8.22 12.50
N GLN A 62 -21.97 9.01 12.39
CA GLN A 62 -23.02 8.80 11.39
C GLN A 62 -22.48 8.95 9.96
N ARG A 63 -21.69 9.99 9.67
CA ARG A 63 -21.07 10.20 8.35
C ARG A 63 -20.12 9.09 7.93
N LEU A 64 -19.42 8.49 8.91
CA LEU A 64 -18.44 7.43 8.69
C LEU A 64 -19.04 6.03 8.85
N GLU A 65 -20.36 5.94 9.14
CA GLU A 65 -21.11 4.70 9.32
C GLU A 65 -20.48 3.76 10.37
N VAL A 66 -20.00 4.34 11.48
CA VAL A 66 -19.37 3.59 12.58
C VAL A 66 -20.04 3.86 13.94
N ALA A 67 -19.85 2.95 14.89
CA ALA A 67 -20.29 3.17 16.26
C ALA A 67 -19.52 4.35 16.90
N VAL A 68 -20.21 5.19 17.69
CA VAL A 68 -19.61 6.34 18.39
C VAL A 68 -18.41 5.91 19.25
N GLY A 69 -18.46 4.72 19.88
CA GLY A 69 -17.34 4.19 20.66
C GLY A 69 -16.10 3.88 19.83
N THR A 70 -16.26 3.43 18.57
CA THR A 70 -15.16 3.24 17.62
C THR A 70 -14.55 4.57 17.22
N LEU A 71 -15.39 5.56 16.89
CA LEU A 71 -14.93 6.91 16.56
C LEU A 71 -14.16 7.54 17.73
N ARG A 72 -14.66 7.41 18.98
CA ARG A 72 -13.95 7.92 20.17
C ARG A 72 -12.54 7.37 20.31
N LYS A 73 -12.34 6.07 20.04
CA LYS A 73 -11.01 5.45 20.03
C LYS A 73 -10.11 6.06 18.95
N SER A 74 -10.67 6.32 17.76
CA SER A 74 -9.94 6.96 16.65
C SER A 74 -9.52 8.38 17.01
N LEU A 75 -10.43 9.18 17.54
CA LEU A 75 -10.14 10.56 17.96
C LEU A 75 -9.14 10.62 19.11
N ALA A 76 -9.23 9.70 20.09
CA ALA A 76 -8.26 9.62 21.19
C ALA A 76 -6.86 9.26 20.69
N LEU A 77 -6.75 8.40 19.68
CA LEU A 77 -5.46 8.10 19.03
C LEU A 77 -4.88 9.34 18.35
N LEU A 78 -5.68 10.08 17.58
CA LEU A 78 -5.24 11.30 16.90
C LEU A 78 -4.87 12.42 17.90
N GLU A 79 -5.55 12.47 19.04
CA GLU A 79 -5.21 13.38 20.15
C GLU A 79 -3.87 12.99 20.77
N ALA A 80 -3.65 11.71 21.06
CA ALA A 80 -2.37 11.20 21.57
C ALA A 80 -1.21 11.44 20.59
N GLN A 81 -1.49 11.43 19.29
CA GLN A 81 -0.55 11.76 18.23
C GLN A 81 -0.36 13.29 18.03
N GLY A 82 -1.09 14.12 18.77
CA GLY A 82 -1.01 15.58 18.66
C GLY A 82 -1.65 16.17 17.39
N VAL A 83 -2.42 15.37 16.64
CA VAL A 83 -3.15 15.82 15.44
C VAL A 83 -4.40 16.61 15.83
N LEU A 84 -5.05 16.19 16.91
CA LEU A 84 -6.26 16.80 17.44
C LEU A 84 -6.06 17.31 18.87
N GLU A 85 -6.94 18.20 19.30
CA GLU A 85 -7.06 18.70 20.65
C GLU A 85 -8.51 18.70 21.09
N ARG A 86 -8.80 18.12 22.26
CA ARG A 86 -10.10 18.21 22.90
C ARG A 86 -10.14 19.37 23.88
N ILE A 87 -11.12 20.24 23.68
CA ILE A 87 -11.41 21.33 24.61
C ILE A 87 -12.72 21.01 25.30
N GLN A 88 -12.65 20.78 26.61
CA GLN A 88 -13.81 20.40 27.41
C GLN A 88 -14.94 21.42 27.27
N GLY A 89 -16.15 20.93 26.99
CA GLY A 89 -17.33 21.78 26.77
C GLY A 89 -17.37 22.51 25.43
N SER A 90 -16.28 22.46 24.63
CA SER A 90 -16.19 23.17 23.35
C SER A 90 -16.17 22.24 22.14
N GLY A 91 -15.40 21.16 22.19
CA GLY A 91 -15.33 20.18 21.10
C GLY A 91 -13.92 19.71 20.79
N THR A 92 -13.76 19.08 19.62
CA THR A 92 -12.46 18.59 19.11
C THR A 92 -11.98 19.47 17.97
N TYR A 93 -10.73 19.90 18.02
CA TYR A 93 -10.11 20.84 17.09
C TYR A 93 -8.88 20.25 16.42
N VAL A 94 -8.61 20.66 15.19
CA VAL A 94 -7.39 20.28 14.46
C VAL A 94 -6.20 21.09 14.98
N LYS A 95 -5.16 20.39 15.47
CA LYS A 95 -3.91 21.03 15.88
C LYS A 95 -2.97 21.28 14.69
N LYS A 96 -1.94 22.12 14.91
CA LYS A 96 -0.80 22.23 13.99
C LYS A 96 0.01 20.94 14.07
N VAL A 97 -0.03 20.14 13.01
CA VAL A 97 0.67 18.85 12.96
C VAL A 97 2.14 19.10 12.64
N ALA A 98 3.01 18.94 13.63
CA ALA A 98 4.44 18.83 13.41
C ALA A 98 4.83 17.36 13.65
N GLY A 99 5.21 16.64 12.58
CA GLY A 99 6.01 15.41 12.69
C GLY A 99 5.36 14.17 13.30
N THR A 100 4.05 13.97 13.18
CA THR A 100 3.42 12.71 13.64
C THR A 100 3.63 11.58 12.64
N GLN A 101 4.23 10.46 13.08
CA GLN A 101 4.33 9.22 12.29
C GLN A 101 2.96 8.56 12.18
N GLN A 102 2.41 8.50 10.98
CA GLN A 102 1.15 7.81 10.66
C GLN A 102 1.44 6.53 9.90
N ILE A 103 0.61 5.50 10.05
CA ILE A 103 0.76 4.19 9.40
C ILE A 103 0.88 4.32 7.87
N TYR A 104 0.14 5.27 7.28
CA TYR A 104 0.15 5.56 5.85
C TYR A 104 0.77 6.92 5.50
N GLU A 105 1.61 7.49 6.39
CA GLU A 105 2.24 8.79 6.15
C GLU A 105 2.98 8.86 4.82
N LEU A 106 3.58 7.75 4.42
CA LEU A 106 4.36 7.63 3.19
C LEU A 106 3.53 7.15 1.98
N PHE A 107 2.23 6.87 2.16
CA PHE A 107 1.34 6.53 1.04
C PHE A 107 0.85 7.80 0.35
N ARG A 108 1.21 8.00 -0.92
CA ARG A 108 1.03 9.26 -1.66
C ARG A 108 -0.12 9.26 -2.68
N LEU A 109 -0.80 8.12 -2.91
CA LEU A 109 -1.90 8.08 -3.84
C LEU A 109 -3.20 8.58 -3.20
N GLU A 110 -3.97 9.34 -3.97
CA GLU A 110 -5.30 9.85 -3.63
C GLU A 110 -6.23 9.68 -4.83
N LEU A 111 -7.52 9.43 -4.59
CA LEU A 111 -8.50 9.45 -5.66
C LEU A 111 -8.57 10.85 -6.30
N THR A 112 -8.97 10.93 -7.57
CA THR A 112 -9.23 12.21 -8.24
C THR A 112 -10.32 13.01 -7.53
N THR A 113 -11.19 12.34 -6.78
CA THR A 113 -12.29 12.93 -5.98
C THR A 113 -11.88 13.27 -4.55
N GLY A 114 -10.68 12.89 -4.10
CA GLY A 114 -10.15 13.19 -2.76
C GLY A 114 -9.45 12.03 -2.07
N PRO A 115 -9.06 12.17 -0.79
CA PRO A 115 -8.38 11.11 -0.05
C PRO A 115 -9.33 9.93 0.20
N GLY A 116 -8.80 8.71 0.08
CA GLY A 116 -9.48 7.46 0.39
C GLY A 116 -8.75 6.65 1.44
N LEU A 117 -9.43 5.67 2.04
CA LEU A 117 -8.83 4.71 2.95
C LEU A 117 -8.03 3.68 2.15
N PRO A 118 -6.69 3.55 2.37
CA PRO A 118 -5.88 2.57 1.68
C PRO A 118 -6.15 1.15 2.21
N THR A 119 -6.43 0.22 1.29
CA THR A 119 -6.46 -1.22 1.56
C THR A 119 -5.71 -1.98 0.46
N ALA A 120 -5.50 -3.29 0.64
CA ALA A 120 -4.78 -4.10 -0.32
C ALA A 120 -5.39 -5.50 -0.47
N HIS A 121 -5.29 -6.05 -1.68
CA HIS A 121 -5.44 -7.50 -1.91
C HIS A 121 -4.10 -8.05 -2.36
N ILE A 122 -3.66 -9.12 -1.71
CA ILE A 122 -2.41 -9.81 -2.05
C ILE A 122 -2.68 -10.70 -3.26
N LEU A 123 -1.90 -10.51 -4.30
CA LEU A 123 -1.98 -11.30 -5.54
C LEU A 123 -0.98 -12.45 -5.52
N ASP A 124 0.22 -12.21 -5.00
CA ASP A 124 1.30 -13.18 -5.00
C ASP A 124 2.33 -12.89 -3.90
N VAL A 125 2.92 -13.93 -3.33
CA VAL A 125 4.02 -13.86 -2.36
C VAL A 125 5.02 -14.95 -2.69
N GLN A 126 6.24 -14.58 -3.04
CA GLN A 126 7.28 -15.52 -3.41
C GLN A 126 8.64 -15.14 -2.81
N ARG A 127 9.48 -16.13 -2.55
CA ARG A 127 10.89 -15.94 -2.22
C ARG A 127 11.72 -16.24 -3.47
N LEU A 128 12.46 -15.26 -3.96
CA LEU A 128 13.15 -15.31 -5.24
C LEU A 128 14.56 -14.75 -5.12
N ASP A 129 15.44 -15.16 -6.03
CA ASP A 129 16.72 -14.50 -6.22
C ASP A 129 16.48 -13.05 -6.70
N ARG A 130 17.38 -12.16 -6.31
CA ARG A 130 17.30 -10.74 -6.64
C ARG A 130 17.42 -10.52 -8.15
N PRO A 131 16.40 -9.96 -8.82
CA PRO A 131 16.51 -9.59 -10.23
C PRO A 131 17.47 -8.39 -10.42
N ALA A 132 18.01 -8.25 -11.63
CA ALA A 132 18.99 -7.19 -11.93
C ALA A 132 18.46 -5.76 -11.73
N HIS A 133 17.15 -5.54 -11.93
CA HIS A 133 16.51 -4.22 -11.76
C HIS A 133 16.26 -3.87 -10.28
N VAL A 134 16.30 -4.82 -9.37
CA VAL A 134 16.12 -4.58 -7.92
C VAL A 134 17.49 -4.24 -7.32
N PRO A 135 17.63 -3.12 -6.60
CA PRO A 135 18.88 -2.77 -5.94
C PRO A 135 19.24 -3.80 -4.84
N VAL A 136 20.46 -3.72 -4.34
CA VAL A 136 20.86 -4.53 -3.18
C VAL A 136 20.08 -4.03 -1.96
N LEU A 137 19.34 -4.92 -1.32
CA LEU A 137 18.57 -4.67 -0.11
C LEU A 137 19.25 -5.29 1.10
N GLY A 138 19.16 -4.61 2.23
CA GLY A 138 19.79 -5.05 3.47
C GLY A 138 21.32 -4.93 3.45
N GLU A 139 21.98 -5.65 4.36
CA GLU A 139 23.43 -5.61 4.52
C GLU A 139 24.15 -6.70 3.73
N GLN A 140 23.44 -7.78 3.36
CA GLN A 140 24.03 -8.94 2.69
C GLN A 140 23.64 -8.97 1.20
N ALA A 141 24.62 -8.75 0.34
CA ALA A 141 24.44 -8.94 -1.09
C ALA A 141 24.28 -10.45 -1.41
N GLY A 142 23.29 -10.77 -2.26
CA GLY A 142 23.08 -12.14 -2.75
C GLY A 142 22.08 -12.98 -1.95
N ALA A 143 21.51 -12.47 -0.87
CA ALA A 143 20.41 -13.15 -0.20
C ALA A 143 19.13 -13.15 -1.06
N ALA A 144 18.35 -14.24 -1.00
CA ALA A 144 17.04 -14.29 -1.63
C ALA A 144 16.10 -13.28 -0.99
N LEU A 145 15.28 -12.64 -1.82
CA LEU A 145 14.35 -11.61 -1.42
C LEU A 145 12.91 -12.14 -1.40
N TRP A 146 12.08 -11.54 -0.59
CA TRP A 146 10.63 -11.69 -0.69
C TRP A 146 10.08 -10.69 -1.70
N ARG A 147 9.30 -11.21 -2.65
CA ARG A 147 8.48 -10.42 -3.56
C ARG A 147 7.02 -10.52 -3.15
N VAL A 148 6.35 -9.39 -3.00
CA VAL A 148 4.91 -9.30 -2.76
C VAL A 148 4.29 -8.49 -3.89
N ARG A 149 3.31 -9.09 -4.60
CA ARG A 149 2.46 -8.39 -5.57
C ARG A 149 1.11 -8.15 -4.96
N ARG A 150 0.58 -6.97 -5.11
CA ARG A 150 -0.72 -6.62 -4.55
C ARG A 150 -1.47 -5.60 -5.40
N LEU A 151 -2.78 -5.67 -5.30
CA LEU A 151 -3.69 -4.67 -5.83
C LEU A 151 -4.07 -3.71 -4.71
N ARG A 152 -3.86 -2.43 -4.94
CA ARG A 152 -4.16 -1.35 -3.99
C ARG A 152 -5.53 -0.76 -4.26
N TYR A 153 -6.24 -0.47 -3.19
CA TYR A 153 -7.53 0.21 -3.22
C TYR A 153 -7.48 1.51 -2.41
N LEU A 154 -8.34 2.43 -2.78
CA LEU A 154 -8.71 3.61 -1.99
C LEU A 154 -10.22 3.63 -1.86
N SER A 155 -10.74 3.45 -0.63
CA SER A 155 -12.19 3.39 -0.34
C SER A 155 -12.92 2.44 -1.31
N GLN A 156 -12.44 1.18 -1.42
CA GLN A 156 -12.95 0.10 -2.29
C GLN A 156 -12.73 0.29 -3.80
N VAL A 157 -12.19 1.43 -4.25
CA VAL A 157 -11.85 1.65 -5.65
C VAL A 157 -10.44 1.10 -5.93
N PRO A 158 -10.26 0.17 -6.88
CA PRO A 158 -8.93 -0.30 -7.28
C PRO A 158 -8.17 0.81 -7.98
N VAL A 159 -6.96 1.13 -7.52
CA VAL A 159 -6.20 2.31 -7.97
C VAL A 159 -4.83 1.98 -8.51
N ALA A 160 -4.18 0.92 -8.04
CA ALA A 160 -2.81 0.62 -8.44
C ALA A 160 -2.42 -0.85 -8.24
N LEU A 161 -1.50 -1.30 -9.08
CA LEU A 161 -0.74 -2.53 -8.90
C LEU A 161 0.59 -2.19 -8.24
N GLU A 162 1.06 -3.05 -7.33
CA GLU A 162 2.28 -2.81 -6.58
C GLU A 162 3.10 -4.10 -6.49
N GLU A 163 4.39 -4.01 -6.79
CA GLU A 163 5.37 -5.07 -6.58
C GLU A 163 6.42 -4.58 -5.59
N ILE A 164 6.59 -5.32 -4.49
CA ILE A 164 7.44 -4.95 -3.37
C ILE A 164 8.50 -6.01 -3.18
N TRP A 165 9.73 -5.60 -2.99
CA TRP A 165 10.88 -6.44 -2.70
C TRP A 165 11.50 -6.05 -1.36
N PHE A 166 11.72 -7.01 -0.48
CA PHE A 166 12.38 -6.79 0.80
C PHE A 166 13.17 -8.02 1.24
N GLN A 167 14.17 -7.79 2.09
CA GLN A 167 14.97 -8.84 2.67
C GLN A 167 14.43 -9.18 4.07
N ALA A 168 14.28 -10.46 4.36
CA ALA A 168 13.95 -10.97 5.68
C ALA A 168 14.59 -12.36 5.86
N GLU A 169 15.86 -12.38 6.24
CA GLU A 169 16.67 -13.61 6.32
C GLU A 169 16.09 -14.64 7.29
N HIS A 170 15.52 -14.16 8.39
CA HIS A 170 14.95 -15.00 9.44
C HIS A 170 13.55 -15.52 9.13
N LEU A 171 12.94 -15.06 8.02
CA LEU A 171 11.60 -15.46 7.62
C LEU A 171 11.68 -16.66 6.67
N GLN A 172 11.39 -17.85 7.19
CA GLN A 172 11.43 -19.10 6.42
C GLN A 172 10.21 -19.26 5.50
N ALA A 173 9.06 -18.74 5.93
CA ALA A 173 7.82 -18.76 5.18
C ALA A 173 7.06 -17.45 5.38
N LEU A 174 6.34 -17.03 4.35
CA LEU A 174 5.45 -15.86 4.38
C LEU A 174 4.22 -16.19 3.54
N THR A 175 3.05 -16.02 4.14
CA THR A 175 1.77 -16.26 3.50
C THR A 175 1.03 -14.95 3.28
N ALA A 176 0.09 -14.94 2.32
CA ALA A 176 -0.75 -13.76 2.05
C ALA A 176 -1.56 -13.32 3.28
N GLN A 177 -1.99 -14.27 4.12
CA GLN A 177 -2.78 -14.02 5.33
C GLN A 177 -2.00 -13.29 6.45
N GLU A 178 -0.67 -13.37 6.43
CA GLU A 178 0.19 -12.67 7.39
C GLU A 178 0.39 -11.19 7.03
N LEU A 179 0.17 -10.84 5.76
CA LEU A 179 0.36 -9.48 5.25
C LEU A 179 -0.86 -8.60 5.52
N GLY A 180 -0.60 -7.41 6.03
CA GLY A 180 -1.62 -6.40 6.26
C GLY A 180 -1.73 -5.38 5.13
N ASP A 181 -2.69 -4.47 5.26
CA ASP A 181 -2.88 -3.35 4.34
C ASP A 181 -1.63 -2.45 4.24
N SER A 182 -0.84 -2.35 5.31
CA SER A 182 0.40 -1.58 5.39
C SER A 182 1.61 -2.50 5.57
N MET A 183 2.53 -2.49 4.60
CA MET A 183 3.81 -3.21 4.71
C MET A 183 4.70 -2.62 5.80
N TYR A 184 4.69 -1.31 6.00
CA TYR A 184 5.51 -0.68 7.03
C TYR A 184 5.06 -1.06 8.44
N LEU A 185 3.74 -1.19 8.65
CA LEU A 185 3.21 -1.74 9.90
C LEU A 185 3.60 -3.21 10.09
N PHE A 186 3.56 -4.01 9.01
CA PHE A 186 4.04 -5.40 9.02
C PHE A 186 5.52 -5.48 9.41
N TYR A 187 6.38 -4.65 8.81
CA TYR A 187 7.82 -4.62 9.16
C TYR A 187 8.04 -4.25 10.63
N GLN A 188 7.31 -3.25 11.12
CA GLN A 188 7.39 -2.85 12.52
C GLN A 188 6.98 -3.98 13.46
N GLN A 189 5.83 -4.61 13.21
CA GLN A 189 5.28 -5.65 14.09
C GLN A 189 6.08 -6.95 14.03
N ARG A 190 6.58 -7.32 12.85
CA ARG A 190 7.23 -8.60 12.62
C ARG A 190 8.73 -8.59 12.89
N PHE A 191 9.38 -7.47 12.59
CA PHE A 191 10.85 -7.34 12.63
C PHE A 191 11.34 -6.22 13.55
N GLY A 192 10.45 -5.42 14.14
CA GLY A 192 10.82 -4.19 14.85
C GLY A 192 11.47 -3.14 13.95
N LEU A 193 11.33 -3.30 12.63
CA LEU A 193 11.96 -2.46 11.63
C LEU A 193 11.07 -1.27 11.30
N TRP A 194 11.64 -0.08 11.35
CA TRP A 194 10.94 1.17 11.07
C TRP A 194 11.53 1.85 9.83
N ILE A 195 10.66 2.17 8.87
CA ILE A 195 11.06 2.96 7.69
C ILE A 195 11.09 4.43 8.08
N ALA A 196 12.28 5.01 8.02
CA ALA A 196 12.53 6.40 8.43
C ALA A 196 12.58 7.38 7.25
N ARG A 197 12.92 6.91 6.05
CA ARG A 197 13.05 7.74 4.84
C ARG A 197 12.62 6.97 3.60
N VAL A 198 11.96 7.67 2.69
CA VAL A 198 11.65 7.16 1.35
C VAL A 198 12.10 8.15 0.28
N GLU A 199 12.40 7.61 -0.90
CA GLU A 199 12.64 8.36 -2.12
C GLU A 199 11.72 7.82 -3.20
N ASP A 200 10.88 8.69 -3.76
CA ASP A 200 9.96 8.36 -4.86
C ASP A 200 10.48 8.95 -6.16
N ARG A 201 10.60 8.12 -7.19
CA ARG A 201 10.88 8.50 -8.56
C ARG A 201 9.65 8.27 -9.39
N LEU A 202 9.13 9.35 -10.00
CA LEU A 202 7.88 9.30 -10.76
C LEU A 202 8.18 9.35 -12.25
N SER A 203 7.49 8.48 -12.99
CA SER A 203 7.53 8.44 -14.46
C SER A 203 6.23 7.84 -15.01
N ALA A 204 6.21 7.44 -16.26
CA ALA A 204 5.18 6.62 -16.86
C ALA A 204 5.80 5.30 -17.32
N ALA A 205 5.05 4.21 -17.18
CA ALA A 205 5.45 2.88 -17.65
C ALA A 205 4.25 2.10 -18.16
N LEU A 206 4.51 1.04 -18.92
CA LEU A 206 3.45 0.09 -19.24
C LEU A 206 3.12 -0.76 -18.02
N ALA A 207 1.83 -1.00 -17.79
CA ALA A 207 1.37 -1.91 -16.78
C ALA A 207 1.96 -3.31 -17.02
N PRO A 208 2.37 -4.03 -15.96
CA PRO A 208 3.09 -5.28 -16.10
C PRO A 208 2.21 -6.39 -16.70
N ASP A 209 2.83 -7.43 -17.23
CA ASP A 209 2.16 -8.59 -17.85
C ASP A 209 1.25 -9.37 -16.88
N TRP A 210 1.50 -9.26 -15.56
CA TRP A 210 0.65 -9.81 -14.51
C TRP A 210 -0.54 -8.91 -14.12
N ALA A 211 -0.70 -7.73 -14.77
CA ALA A 211 -1.87 -6.88 -14.60
C ALA A 211 -3.12 -7.57 -15.15
N GLY A 212 -4.21 -7.54 -14.38
CA GLY A 212 -5.47 -8.18 -14.74
C GLY A 212 -6.58 -7.92 -13.74
N SER A 213 -7.74 -8.54 -13.99
CA SER A 213 -8.89 -8.42 -13.08
C SER A 213 -8.52 -8.84 -11.64
N PRO A 214 -8.98 -8.10 -10.59
CA PRO A 214 -9.95 -6.99 -10.65
C PRO A 214 -9.32 -5.59 -10.81
N SER A 215 -8.06 -5.46 -11.23
CA SER A 215 -7.45 -4.16 -11.53
C SER A 215 -8.15 -3.46 -12.69
N ALA A 216 -8.20 -2.13 -12.65
CA ALA A 216 -8.61 -1.33 -13.80
C ALA A 216 -7.54 -1.36 -14.92
N LEU A 217 -6.25 -1.51 -14.57
CA LEU A 217 -5.14 -1.62 -15.51
C LEU A 217 -5.05 -3.02 -16.11
N LYS A 218 -4.89 -3.10 -17.42
CA LYS A 218 -4.57 -4.32 -18.16
C LYS A 218 -3.08 -4.33 -18.52
N ALA A 219 -2.53 -5.50 -18.77
CA ALA A 219 -1.16 -5.64 -19.25
C ALA A 219 -0.92 -4.76 -20.49
N GLY A 220 0.14 -3.95 -20.43
CA GLY A 220 0.51 -3.04 -21.52
C GLY A 220 -0.22 -1.69 -21.53
N ASP A 221 -1.19 -1.43 -20.66
CA ASP A 221 -1.79 -0.10 -20.52
C ASP A 221 -0.73 0.91 -20.02
N CYS A 222 -0.84 2.16 -20.50
CA CYS A 222 0.01 3.23 -20.00
C CYS A 222 -0.46 3.64 -18.59
N ALA A 223 0.43 3.56 -17.62
CA ALA A 223 0.18 3.85 -16.21
C ALA A 223 1.11 4.94 -15.69
N GLY A 224 0.66 5.68 -14.67
CA GLY A 224 1.59 6.43 -13.84
C GLY A 224 2.45 5.43 -13.05
N PHE A 225 3.75 5.73 -12.92
CA PHE A 225 4.71 4.80 -12.36
C PHE A 225 5.53 5.44 -11.24
N ILE A 226 5.65 4.73 -10.14
CA ILE A 226 6.45 5.14 -8.98
C ILE A 226 7.46 4.03 -8.69
N GLU A 227 8.73 4.37 -8.69
CA GLU A 227 9.77 3.58 -8.04
C GLU A 227 10.02 4.17 -6.67
N ARG A 228 9.98 3.33 -5.63
CA ARG A 228 10.26 3.76 -4.27
C ARG A 228 11.40 2.97 -3.67
N LEU A 229 12.32 3.70 -3.05
CA LEU A 229 13.33 3.16 -2.16
C LEU A 229 13.00 3.56 -0.73
N SER A 230 13.10 2.61 0.21
CA SER A 230 12.71 2.81 1.61
C SER A 230 13.86 2.40 2.54
N TRP A 231 14.30 3.34 3.38
CA TRP A 231 15.44 3.14 4.29
C TRP A 231 15.01 3.13 5.76
N THR A 232 15.72 2.35 6.53
CA THR A 232 15.65 2.40 8.00
C THR A 232 16.34 3.65 8.55
N ALA A 233 16.18 3.90 9.86
CA ALA A 233 16.89 4.97 10.56
C ALA A 233 18.42 4.78 10.52
N GLY A 234 18.91 3.54 10.42
CA GLY A 234 20.33 3.20 10.21
C GLY A 234 20.81 3.37 8.77
N ASN A 235 20.01 3.98 7.89
CA ASN A 235 20.31 4.19 6.46
C ASN A 235 20.53 2.90 5.67
N VAL A 236 19.98 1.78 6.11
CA VAL A 236 19.94 0.51 5.36
C VAL A 236 18.75 0.54 4.43
N LEU A 237 18.96 0.22 3.13
CA LEU A 237 17.88 0.10 2.14
C LEU A 237 17.11 -1.21 2.44
N ALA A 238 15.92 -1.09 3.00
CA ALA A 238 15.14 -2.21 3.49
C ALA A 238 14.11 -2.72 2.48
N GLU A 239 13.59 -1.82 1.64
CA GLU A 239 12.55 -2.14 0.67
C GLU A 239 12.77 -1.37 -0.63
N TYR A 240 12.46 -2.04 -1.74
CA TYR A 240 12.27 -1.45 -3.07
C TYR A 240 10.89 -1.81 -3.57
N SER A 241 10.15 -0.84 -4.07
CA SER A 241 8.83 -1.11 -4.65
C SER A 241 8.58 -0.36 -5.95
N GLN A 242 7.76 -0.97 -6.79
CA GLN A 242 7.26 -0.44 -8.04
C GLN A 242 5.75 -0.38 -7.97
N THR A 243 5.16 0.75 -8.32
CA THR A 243 3.71 0.98 -8.28
C THR A 243 3.24 1.54 -9.62
N TRP A 244 2.32 0.81 -10.26
CA TRP A 244 1.62 1.25 -11.48
C TRP A 244 0.23 1.70 -11.09
N PHE A 245 -0.11 2.95 -11.30
CA PHE A 245 -1.41 3.50 -10.95
C PHE A 245 -2.16 4.04 -12.16
N ASP A 246 -3.50 3.95 -12.11
CA ASP A 246 -4.37 4.51 -13.15
C ASP A 246 -4.55 6.02 -12.94
N PRO A 247 -3.98 6.89 -13.82
CA PRO A 247 -4.06 8.33 -13.67
C PRO A 247 -5.47 8.89 -13.90
N ALA A 248 -6.39 8.12 -14.48
CA ALA A 248 -7.80 8.50 -14.62
C ALA A 248 -8.54 8.40 -13.28
N VAL A 249 -8.10 7.53 -12.39
CA VAL A 249 -8.78 7.21 -11.12
C VAL A 249 -8.10 7.86 -9.93
N CYS A 250 -6.75 7.89 -9.91
CA CYS A 250 -6.00 8.43 -8.78
C CYS A 250 -4.80 9.28 -9.22
N ARG A 251 -4.21 9.97 -8.27
CA ARG A 251 -3.06 10.87 -8.45
C ARG A 251 -2.02 10.61 -7.38
N TYR A 252 -0.76 10.80 -7.73
CA TYR A 252 0.29 10.98 -6.74
C TYR A 252 0.19 12.40 -6.17
N SER A 253 0.08 12.53 -4.87
CA SER A 253 -0.06 13.82 -4.17
C SER A 253 1.04 13.98 -3.12
N SER A 254 1.87 15.00 -3.28
CA SER A 254 2.86 15.43 -2.29
C SER A 254 2.57 16.87 -1.89
N ARG A 255 2.40 17.11 -0.58
CA ARG A 255 2.15 18.44 -0.02
C ARG A 255 3.33 18.81 0.83
N LEU A 256 3.93 19.95 0.50
CA LEU A 256 5.02 20.54 1.27
C LEU A 256 4.42 21.66 2.15
N SER A 257 4.55 21.52 3.46
CA SER A 257 4.25 22.61 4.42
C SER A 257 5.55 23.32 4.77
N GLN A 258 5.55 24.64 4.70
CA GLN A 258 6.63 25.47 5.24
C GLN A 258 6.43 25.68 6.73
#